data_6a13923f4b1aabda72761e3ca1aead01
#
_entry.id   6a13923f4b1aabda72761e3ca1aead01
#
_cell.length_a   1.000
_cell.length_b   1.000
_cell.length_c   1.000
_cell.angle_alpha   90.00
_cell.angle_beta   90.00
_cell.angle_gamma   90.00
#
_symmetry.space_group_name_H-M   'P 1'
#
loop_
_entity.id
_entity.type
_entity.pdbx_description
1 polymer ?
#
loop_
_entity_poly.entity_id
_entity_poly.type
_entity_poly.pdbx_seq_one_letter_code
_entity_poly.pdbx_strand_id
1 'polypeptide(L)'
;LTKYFSEDIVEGILQDEHANSLSGRHQEATIMFFDVRKSTTIAENLEPQVFAEFLSEFFTDIMDLVYGNHGSVNKLLGDGIMSTFGCPVPTANDVLNAAKCALQIRNHLATFNDVRPDYIKEPIRVGMGIATGKVFAGNIGSVRRMEYTVLGDPVNLASRLESMTKEAGVDILIDGNTRHRLGNLIKCRKVQHQGVRGKLQEIEIFSLDELLKT
;
A
#
# COMPACT_ATOMS: atom_id res chain seq x y z
N LEU A 1 4.34 22.31 0.30
CA LEU A 1 4.52 21.06 -0.51
C LEU A 1 4.38 19.81 0.35
N THR A 2 4.92 19.76 1.56
CA THR A 2 4.87 18.62 2.49
C THR A 2 3.46 18.19 2.94
N LYS A 3 2.43 19.03 2.78
CA LYS A 3 1.02 18.61 3.00
C LYS A 3 0.42 17.78 1.87
N TYR A 4 1.08 17.74 0.71
CA TYR A 4 0.58 17.05 -0.49
C TYR A 4 1.50 15.93 -0.96
N PHE A 5 2.74 15.91 -0.47
CA PHE A 5 3.76 14.93 -0.80
C PHE A 5 4.52 14.56 0.46
N SER A 6 4.95 13.31 0.58
CA SER A 6 5.86 12.90 1.66
C SER A 6 7.19 13.68 1.56
N GLU A 7 7.86 13.87 2.69
CA GLU A 7 9.15 14.57 2.74
C GLU A 7 10.16 13.93 1.78
N ASP A 8 10.21 12.60 1.72
CA ASP A 8 11.11 11.84 0.83
C ASP A 8 10.83 12.12 -0.66
N ILE A 9 9.56 12.27 -1.04
CA ILE A 9 9.20 12.65 -2.42
C ILE A 9 9.63 14.09 -2.70
N VAL A 10 9.41 15.00 -1.76
CA VAL A 10 9.83 16.39 -1.90
C VAL A 10 11.35 16.49 -2.03
N GLU A 11 12.11 15.81 -1.17
CA GLU A 11 13.56 15.76 -1.26
C GLU A 11 14.04 15.11 -2.56
N GLY A 12 13.42 13.99 -2.96
CA GLY A 12 13.74 13.32 -4.23
C GLY A 12 13.49 14.22 -5.46
N ILE A 13 12.42 15.00 -5.43
CA ILE A 13 12.11 15.98 -6.49
C ILE A 13 13.12 17.15 -6.46
N LEU A 14 13.50 17.63 -5.28
CA LEU A 14 14.43 18.76 -5.13
C LEU A 14 15.87 18.39 -5.49
N GLN A 15 16.26 17.13 -5.31
CA GLN A 15 17.60 16.61 -5.65
C GLN A 15 17.73 16.21 -7.13
N ASP A 16 16.61 16.04 -7.85
CA ASP A 16 16.63 15.71 -9.25
C ASP A 16 16.81 17.00 -10.09
N GLU A 17 18.00 17.16 -10.69
CA GLU A 17 18.32 18.28 -11.59
C GLU A 17 17.32 18.38 -12.78
N HIS A 18 16.53 17.33 -13.01
CA HIS A 18 15.50 17.24 -14.03
C HIS A 18 14.06 17.26 -13.47
N ALA A 19 13.86 17.75 -12.24
CA ALA A 19 12.56 17.76 -11.56
C ALA A 19 11.43 18.43 -12.36
N ASN A 20 11.77 19.31 -13.30
CA ASN A 20 10.82 19.98 -14.20
C ASN A 20 10.65 19.27 -15.56
N SER A 21 11.32 18.14 -15.78
CA SER A 21 11.19 17.35 -17.01
C SER A 21 10.33 16.11 -16.77
N LEU A 22 9.74 15.58 -17.83
CA LEU A 22 9.09 14.26 -17.86
C LEU A 22 10.19 13.18 -17.77
N SER A 23 10.96 13.21 -16.68
CA SER A 23 12.04 12.28 -16.44
C SER A 23 11.65 11.29 -15.36
N GLY A 24 12.18 10.11 -15.47
CA GLY A 24 12.02 9.06 -14.48
C GLY A 24 13.08 7.98 -14.68
N ARG A 25 13.14 7.06 -13.76
CA ARG A 25 14.12 5.98 -13.79
C ARG A 25 13.48 4.62 -13.55
N HIS A 26 14.10 3.60 -14.11
CA HIS A 26 13.78 2.23 -13.74
C HIS A 26 14.50 1.88 -12.43
N GLN A 27 13.73 1.41 -11.47
CA GLN A 27 14.26 0.93 -10.20
C GLN A 27 13.42 -0.21 -9.68
N GLU A 28 13.89 -0.88 -8.66
CA GLU A 28 13.10 -1.86 -7.94
C GLU A 28 12.37 -1.16 -6.80
N ALA A 29 11.10 -1.54 -6.58
CA ALA A 29 10.31 -1.06 -5.47
C ALA A 29 9.32 -2.14 -5.00
N THR A 30 8.89 -2.02 -3.77
CA THR A 30 7.76 -2.77 -3.22
C THR A 30 6.56 -1.86 -3.12
N ILE A 31 5.47 -2.28 -3.72
CA ILE A 31 4.22 -1.54 -3.80
C ILE A 31 3.23 -2.17 -2.84
N MET A 32 2.58 -1.35 -2.03
CA MET A 32 1.49 -1.77 -1.15
C MET A 32 0.22 -0.98 -1.47
N PHE A 33 -0.85 -1.68 -1.78
CA PHE A 33 -2.21 -1.14 -1.79
C PHE A 33 -2.89 -1.51 -0.49
N PHE A 34 -3.61 -0.56 0.05
CA PHE A 34 -4.44 -0.67 1.24
C PHE A 34 -5.83 -0.13 0.90
N ASP A 35 -6.89 -0.79 1.31
CA ASP A 35 -8.26 -0.36 1.08
C ASP A 35 -9.18 -0.74 2.25
N VAL A 36 -10.12 0.16 2.58
CA VAL A 36 -11.11 -0.06 3.66
C VAL A 36 -12.27 -0.87 3.13
N ARG A 37 -12.52 -2.03 3.71
CA ARG A 37 -13.62 -2.90 3.29
C ARG A 37 -14.97 -2.32 3.65
N LYS A 38 -15.90 -2.33 2.68
CA LYS A 38 -17.27 -1.82 2.83
C LYS A 38 -17.34 -0.33 3.21
N SER A 39 -16.36 0.46 2.84
CA SER A 39 -16.34 1.91 3.05
C SER A 39 -17.59 2.60 2.51
N THR A 40 -18.10 2.18 1.35
CA THR A 40 -19.36 2.66 0.77
C THR A 40 -20.52 2.50 1.74
N THR A 41 -20.62 1.33 2.40
CA THR A 41 -21.67 1.08 3.40
C THR A 41 -21.49 1.98 4.64
N ILE A 42 -20.25 2.26 5.03
CA ILE A 42 -19.97 3.20 6.13
C ILE A 42 -20.39 4.60 5.71
N ALA A 43 -20.01 5.03 4.51
CA ALA A 43 -20.34 6.34 3.96
C ALA A 43 -21.86 6.55 3.82
N GLU A 44 -22.61 5.54 3.39
CA GLU A 44 -24.08 5.60 3.26
C GLU A 44 -24.81 5.81 4.60
N ASN A 45 -24.19 5.44 5.71
CA ASN A 45 -24.76 5.57 7.06
C ASN A 45 -24.29 6.80 7.83
N LEU A 46 -23.48 7.66 7.23
CA LEU A 46 -22.91 8.86 7.87
C LEU A 46 -23.17 10.10 7.01
N GLU A 47 -23.24 11.25 7.67
CA GLU A 47 -23.16 12.53 6.96
C GLU A 47 -21.80 12.63 6.26
N PRO A 48 -21.76 13.17 5.01
CA PRO A 48 -20.51 13.21 4.22
C PRO A 48 -19.33 13.87 4.94
N GLN A 49 -19.59 14.91 5.74
CA GLN A 49 -18.56 15.59 6.52
C GLN A 49 -17.99 14.67 7.61
N VAL A 50 -18.84 13.95 8.34
CA VAL A 50 -18.43 13.03 9.41
C VAL A 50 -17.60 11.88 8.83
N PHE A 51 -17.99 11.38 7.65
CA PHE A 51 -17.21 10.35 6.96
C PHE A 51 -15.86 10.86 6.50
N ALA A 52 -15.77 12.09 5.97
CA ALA A 52 -14.52 12.71 5.56
C ALA A 52 -13.57 12.96 6.75
N GLU A 53 -14.09 13.43 7.89
CA GLU A 53 -13.34 13.61 9.13
C GLU A 53 -12.81 12.27 9.63
N PHE A 54 -13.65 11.23 9.69
CA PHE A 54 -13.26 9.87 10.04
C PHE A 54 -12.13 9.36 9.16
N LEU A 55 -12.27 9.44 7.83
CA LEU A 55 -11.21 8.99 6.91
C LEU A 55 -9.91 9.77 7.10
N SER A 56 -9.99 11.07 7.36
CA SER A 56 -8.80 11.91 7.54
C SER A 56 -8.03 11.52 8.81
N GLU A 57 -8.71 11.27 9.92
CA GLU A 57 -8.11 10.79 11.15
C GLU A 57 -7.52 9.40 10.97
N PHE A 58 -8.31 8.48 10.43
CA PHE A 58 -7.91 7.11 10.18
C PHE A 58 -6.69 7.00 9.25
N PHE A 59 -6.68 7.77 8.16
CA PHE A 59 -5.54 7.78 7.25
C PHE A 59 -4.29 8.42 7.85
N THR A 60 -4.43 9.34 8.79
CA THR A 60 -3.27 9.91 9.50
C THR A 60 -2.50 8.80 10.19
N ASP A 61 -3.17 7.95 10.97
CA ASP A 61 -2.54 6.83 11.65
C ASP A 61 -1.88 5.84 10.67
N ILE A 62 -2.56 5.53 9.56
CA ILE A 62 -2.03 4.61 8.54
C ILE A 62 -0.81 5.20 7.83
N MET A 63 -0.85 6.49 7.49
CA MET A 63 0.28 7.18 6.87
C MET A 63 1.49 7.26 7.81
N ASP A 64 1.27 7.50 9.10
CA ASP A 64 2.34 7.50 10.10
C ASP A 64 3.02 6.12 10.20
N LEU A 65 2.24 5.03 10.09
CA LEU A 65 2.81 3.67 10.01
C LEU A 65 3.61 3.46 8.72
N VAL A 66 3.15 3.99 7.58
CA VAL A 66 3.91 3.91 6.31
C VAL A 66 5.23 4.66 6.44
N TYR A 67 5.22 5.91 6.91
CA TYR A 67 6.44 6.72 7.08
C TYR A 67 7.38 6.13 8.14
N GLY A 68 6.84 5.66 9.26
CA GLY A 68 7.62 5.01 10.31
C GLY A 68 8.33 3.72 9.86
N ASN A 69 7.88 3.12 8.76
CA ASN A 69 8.55 1.98 8.11
C ASN A 69 9.32 2.37 6.84
N HIS A 70 9.74 3.62 6.71
CA HIS A 70 10.48 4.13 5.54
C HIS A 70 9.74 3.96 4.20
N GLY A 71 8.42 3.92 4.24
CA GLY A 71 7.58 3.96 3.05
C GLY A 71 7.17 5.39 2.68
N SER A 72 6.76 5.57 1.45
CA SER A 72 6.21 6.83 0.95
C SER A 72 4.75 6.62 0.51
N VAL A 73 3.86 7.51 0.91
CA VAL A 73 2.48 7.52 0.40
C VAL A 73 2.49 8.16 -0.98
N ASN A 74 2.17 7.36 -2.00
CA ASN A 74 2.17 7.81 -3.38
C ASN A 74 0.84 8.47 -3.75
N LYS A 75 -0.29 7.86 -3.38
CA LYS A 75 -1.64 8.36 -3.68
C LYS A 75 -2.65 7.98 -2.61
N LEU A 76 -3.63 8.87 -2.42
CA LEU A 76 -4.91 8.54 -1.80
C LEU A 76 -5.90 8.19 -2.91
N LEU A 77 -6.61 7.08 -2.77
CA LEU A 77 -7.50 6.49 -3.76
C LEU A 77 -8.93 6.38 -3.22
N GLY A 78 -9.48 7.52 -2.81
CA GLY A 78 -10.76 7.56 -2.12
C GLY A 78 -10.64 6.99 -0.70
N ASP A 79 -11.04 5.76 -0.51
CA ASP A 79 -10.99 4.99 0.74
C ASP A 79 -9.76 4.07 0.85
N GLY A 80 -8.81 4.22 -0.06
CA GLY A 80 -7.57 3.43 -0.12
C GLY A 80 -6.30 4.28 -0.20
N ILE A 81 -5.17 3.64 -0.01
CA ILE A 81 -3.83 4.22 -0.07
C ILE A 81 -2.95 3.35 -0.95
N MET A 82 -2.23 3.98 -1.88
CA MET A 82 -1.09 3.38 -2.54
C MET A 82 0.19 3.91 -1.92
N SER A 83 1.00 3.02 -1.40
CA SER A 83 2.31 3.34 -0.84
C SER A 83 3.44 2.58 -1.53
N THR A 84 4.64 3.13 -1.47
CA THR A 84 5.85 2.57 -2.08
C THR A 84 6.96 2.46 -1.05
N PHE A 85 7.76 1.41 -1.14
CA PHE A 85 8.98 1.20 -0.36
C PHE A 85 10.13 1.00 -1.34
N GLY A 86 11.22 1.73 -1.14
CA GLY A 86 12.32 1.79 -2.09
C GLY A 86 12.12 2.79 -3.23
N CYS A 87 11.12 3.65 -3.14
CA CYS A 87 10.86 4.71 -4.09
C CYS A 87 10.28 5.93 -3.35
N PRO A 88 10.81 7.16 -3.57
CA PRO A 88 11.85 7.53 -4.54
C PRO A 88 13.27 7.04 -4.18
N VAL A 89 13.58 6.85 -2.91
CA VAL A 89 14.92 6.46 -2.44
C VAL A 89 14.91 5.00 -1.98
N PRO A 90 15.69 4.11 -2.62
CA PRO A 90 15.77 2.72 -2.19
C PRO A 90 16.57 2.56 -0.90
N THR A 91 16.14 1.60 -0.06
CA THR A 91 16.84 1.16 1.14
C THR A 91 17.18 -0.34 1.05
N ALA A 92 18.02 -0.83 1.96
CA ALA A 92 18.39 -2.25 1.98
C ALA A 92 17.22 -3.18 2.38
N ASN A 93 16.18 -2.64 3.03
CA ASN A 93 15.13 -3.42 3.69
C ASN A 93 13.71 -3.14 3.17
N ASP A 94 13.57 -2.58 1.97
CA ASP A 94 12.28 -2.09 1.46
C ASP A 94 11.17 -3.16 1.50
N VAL A 95 11.48 -4.39 1.12
CA VAL A 95 10.51 -5.51 1.13
C VAL A 95 10.12 -5.86 2.57
N LEU A 96 11.09 -5.89 3.48
CA LEU A 96 10.84 -6.17 4.90
C LEU A 96 10.06 -5.02 5.56
N ASN A 97 10.37 -3.78 5.22
CA ASN A 97 9.68 -2.59 5.72
C ASN A 97 8.20 -2.59 5.28
N ALA A 98 7.91 -2.95 4.03
CA ALA A 98 6.54 -3.10 3.55
C ALA A 98 5.76 -4.19 4.32
N ALA A 99 6.39 -5.35 4.55
CA ALA A 99 5.80 -6.44 5.32
C ALA A 99 5.54 -6.04 6.79
N LYS A 100 6.51 -5.36 7.43
CA LYS A 100 6.36 -4.82 8.79
C LYS A 100 5.21 -3.82 8.87
N CYS A 101 5.16 -2.88 7.94
CA CYS A 101 4.12 -1.87 7.86
C CYS A 101 2.73 -2.51 7.78
N ALA A 102 2.52 -3.45 6.85
CA ALA A 102 1.24 -4.14 6.70
C ALA A 102 0.81 -4.89 7.98
N LEU A 103 1.74 -5.55 8.67
CA LEU A 103 1.45 -6.22 9.93
C LEU A 103 1.15 -5.24 11.07
N GLN A 104 1.85 -4.11 11.12
CA GLN A 104 1.57 -3.05 12.08
C GLN A 104 0.21 -2.41 11.84
N ILE A 105 -0.16 -2.16 10.58
CA ILE A 105 -1.50 -1.68 10.22
C ILE A 105 -2.56 -2.67 10.71
N ARG A 106 -2.40 -3.96 10.46
CA ARG A 106 -3.34 -4.98 10.95
C ARG A 106 -3.47 -4.97 12.48
N ASN A 107 -2.36 -4.82 13.21
CA ASN A 107 -2.37 -4.77 14.66
C ASN A 107 -3.00 -3.46 15.18
N HIS A 108 -2.70 -2.33 14.53
CA HIS A 108 -3.32 -1.04 14.84
C HIS A 108 -4.85 -1.10 14.69
N LEU A 109 -5.36 -1.75 13.63
CA LEU A 109 -6.79 -1.93 13.42
C LEU A 109 -7.48 -2.71 14.53
N ALA A 110 -6.83 -3.71 15.12
CA ALA A 110 -7.39 -4.41 16.27
C ALA A 110 -7.62 -3.44 17.43
N THR A 111 -6.60 -2.65 17.79
CA THR A 111 -6.70 -1.63 18.84
C THR A 111 -7.71 -0.52 18.50
N PHE A 112 -7.69 -0.04 17.25
CA PHE A 112 -8.64 0.97 16.78
C PHE A 112 -10.08 0.49 16.92
N ASN A 113 -10.37 -0.74 16.56
CA ASN A 113 -11.71 -1.32 16.65
C ASN A 113 -12.23 -1.44 18.09
N ASP A 114 -11.35 -1.57 19.08
CA ASP A 114 -11.73 -1.59 20.50
C ASP A 114 -12.21 -0.21 20.99
N VAL A 115 -11.70 0.86 20.41
CA VAL A 115 -12.00 2.26 20.81
C VAL A 115 -12.67 3.09 19.71
N ARG A 116 -13.15 2.44 18.65
CA ARG A 116 -13.75 3.14 17.50
C ARG A 116 -14.93 4.01 17.92
N PRO A 117 -15.19 5.12 17.23
CA PRO A 117 -16.32 5.99 17.51
C PRO A 117 -17.67 5.27 17.43
N ASP A 118 -18.61 5.59 18.28
CA ASP A 118 -19.94 4.98 18.38
C ASP A 118 -20.74 5.04 17.07
N TYR A 119 -20.45 6.00 16.20
CA TYR A 119 -21.10 6.12 14.89
C TYR A 119 -20.58 5.10 13.88
N ILE A 120 -19.42 4.48 14.10
CA ILE A 120 -18.91 3.34 13.30
C ILE A 120 -19.44 2.04 13.92
N LYS A 121 -20.54 1.53 13.40
CA LYS A 121 -21.27 0.40 13.99
C LYS A 121 -20.50 -0.93 13.86
N GLU A 122 -19.90 -1.18 12.71
CA GLU A 122 -19.17 -2.42 12.42
C GLU A 122 -17.65 -2.22 12.58
N PRO A 123 -16.93 -3.26 12.99
CA PRO A 123 -15.46 -3.19 13.02
C PRO A 123 -14.90 -2.89 11.62
N ILE A 124 -13.96 -1.94 11.58
CA ILE A 124 -13.23 -1.62 10.35
C ILE A 124 -12.37 -2.82 9.96
N ARG A 125 -12.45 -3.20 8.71
CA ARG A 125 -11.61 -4.22 8.09
C ARG A 125 -10.96 -3.66 6.85
N VAL A 126 -9.79 -4.19 6.50
CA VAL A 126 -9.01 -3.74 5.36
C VAL A 126 -8.55 -4.90 4.50
N GLY A 127 -8.19 -4.59 3.26
CA GLY A 127 -7.41 -5.44 2.38
C GLY A 127 -6.06 -4.79 2.11
N MET A 128 -4.98 -5.59 2.09
CA MET A 128 -3.65 -5.12 1.72
C MET A 128 -3.02 -6.07 0.71
N GLY A 129 -2.55 -5.51 -0.40
CA GLY A 129 -1.83 -6.26 -1.44
C GLY A 129 -0.42 -5.73 -1.60
N ILE A 130 0.59 -6.61 -1.55
CA ILE A 130 2.00 -6.23 -1.65
C ILE A 130 2.64 -6.98 -2.82
N ALA A 131 3.31 -6.24 -3.70
CA ALA A 131 4.10 -6.82 -4.78
C ALA A 131 5.42 -6.09 -4.97
N THR A 132 6.47 -6.85 -5.25
CA THR A 132 7.83 -6.34 -5.43
C THR A 132 8.32 -6.56 -6.85
N GLY A 133 8.97 -5.56 -7.44
CA GLY A 133 9.61 -5.73 -8.74
C GLY A 133 10.07 -4.42 -9.37
N LYS A 134 10.44 -4.51 -10.64
CA LYS A 134 10.91 -3.36 -11.42
C LYS A 134 9.75 -2.44 -11.79
N VAL A 135 9.91 -1.17 -11.49
CA VAL A 135 8.98 -0.10 -11.84
C VAL A 135 9.70 1.03 -12.56
N PHE A 136 8.97 1.81 -13.30
CA PHE A 136 9.38 3.14 -13.72
C PHE A 136 8.86 4.13 -12.69
N ALA A 137 9.72 4.93 -12.10
CA ALA A 137 9.39 5.94 -11.10
C ALA A 137 9.81 7.32 -11.61
N GLY A 138 8.90 8.29 -11.57
CA GLY A 138 9.18 9.63 -12.04
C GLY A 138 7.95 10.50 -12.26
N ASN A 139 8.17 11.67 -12.84
CA ASN A 139 7.12 12.60 -13.18
C ASN A 139 6.36 12.15 -14.43
N ILE A 140 5.08 11.90 -14.28
CA ILE A 140 4.20 11.44 -15.36
C ILE A 140 3.04 12.41 -15.51
N GLY A 141 2.73 12.75 -16.74
CA GLY A 141 1.62 13.67 -17.03
C GLY A 141 1.88 14.57 -18.22
N SER A 142 1.47 15.80 -18.12
CA SER A 142 1.66 16.83 -19.15
C SER A 142 2.27 18.08 -18.52
N VAL A 143 2.70 19.03 -19.38
CA VAL A 143 3.23 20.33 -18.95
C VAL A 143 2.26 21.10 -18.03
N ARG A 144 0.96 20.79 -18.08
CA ARG A 144 -0.09 21.44 -17.27
C ARG A 144 -0.35 20.73 -15.95
N ARG A 145 -0.05 19.42 -15.87
CA ARG A 145 -0.25 18.62 -14.66
C ARG A 145 0.71 17.44 -14.70
N MET A 146 1.63 17.44 -13.77
CA MET A 146 2.56 16.34 -13.51
C MET A 146 2.28 15.74 -12.15
N GLU A 147 2.52 14.46 -12.04
CA GLU A 147 2.42 13.70 -10.81
C GLU A 147 3.63 12.78 -10.71
N TYR A 148 4.33 12.82 -9.57
CA TYR A 148 5.36 11.84 -9.30
C TYR A 148 4.68 10.52 -8.94
N THR A 149 4.93 9.50 -9.73
CA THR A 149 4.28 8.19 -9.53
C THR A 149 5.13 7.05 -10.06
N VAL A 150 4.71 5.84 -9.76
CA VAL A 150 5.33 4.60 -10.23
C VAL A 150 4.42 3.86 -11.19
N LEU A 151 5.00 3.31 -12.26
CA LEU A 151 4.32 2.47 -13.24
C LEU A 151 5.03 1.13 -13.39
N GLY A 152 4.28 0.07 -13.59
CA GLY A 152 4.82 -1.26 -13.87
C GLY A 152 3.91 -2.40 -13.43
N ASP A 153 4.27 -3.61 -13.79
CA ASP A 153 3.52 -4.82 -13.42
C ASP A 153 3.32 -4.96 -11.89
N PRO A 154 4.31 -4.63 -11.01
CA PRO A 154 4.11 -4.70 -9.56
C PRO A 154 2.99 -3.81 -9.03
N VAL A 155 2.77 -2.64 -9.65
CA VAL A 155 1.69 -1.72 -9.24
C VAL A 155 0.32 -2.37 -9.50
N ASN A 156 0.12 -2.89 -10.71
CA ASN A 156 -1.12 -3.56 -11.08
C ASN A 156 -1.33 -4.85 -10.27
N LEU A 157 -0.24 -5.58 -9.99
CA LEU A 157 -0.30 -6.80 -9.21
C LEU A 157 -0.69 -6.53 -7.76
N ALA A 158 -0.07 -5.54 -7.11
CA ALA A 158 -0.39 -5.17 -5.73
C ALA A 158 -1.87 -4.76 -5.57
N SER A 159 -2.40 -3.96 -6.51
CA SER A 159 -3.83 -3.60 -6.52
C SER A 159 -4.75 -4.82 -6.68
N ARG A 160 -4.38 -5.78 -7.54
CA ARG A 160 -5.15 -7.02 -7.70
C ARG A 160 -5.08 -7.90 -6.44
N LEU A 161 -3.91 -8.00 -5.82
CA LEU A 161 -3.73 -8.76 -4.58
C LEU A 161 -4.59 -8.16 -3.45
N GLU A 162 -4.63 -6.83 -3.33
CA GLU A 162 -5.51 -6.17 -2.39
C GLU A 162 -6.96 -6.63 -2.60
N SER A 163 -7.49 -6.49 -3.81
CA SER A 163 -8.87 -6.86 -4.15
C SER A 163 -9.16 -8.35 -3.89
N MET A 164 -8.18 -9.24 -4.12
CA MET A 164 -8.31 -10.68 -3.88
C MET A 164 -8.32 -11.05 -2.39
N THR A 165 -7.89 -10.19 -1.48
CA THR A 165 -7.91 -10.45 -0.04
C THR A 165 -9.31 -10.77 0.47
N LYS A 166 -10.34 -10.18 -0.14
CA LYS A 166 -11.74 -10.40 0.22
C LYS A 166 -12.19 -11.85 -0.06
N GLU A 167 -11.87 -12.36 -1.24
CA GLU A 167 -12.24 -13.73 -1.65
C GLU A 167 -11.38 -14.76 -0.89
N ALA A 168 -10.11 -14.45 -0.66
CA ALA A 168 -9.20 -15.30 0.09
C ALA A 168 -9.50 -15.33 1.60
N GLY A 169 -10.33 -14.43 2.12
CA GLY A 169 -10.67 -14.34 3.54
C GLY A 169 -9.49 -13.94 4.43
N VAL A 170 -8.53 -13.20 3.89
CA VAL A 170 -7.31 -12.74 4.59
C VAL A 170 -7.18 -11.22 4.47
N ASP A 171 -6.36 -10.62 5.32
CA ASP A 171 -6.15 -9.18 5.32
C ASP A 171 -4.95 -8.76 4.45
N ILE A 172 -3.95 -9.64 4.28
CA ILE A 172 -2.70 -9.32 3.58
C ILE A 172 -2.37 -10.42 2.58
N LEU A 173 -2.20 -10.05 1.32
CA LEU A 173 -1.67 -10.91 0.26
C LEU A 173 -0.36 -10.36 -0.28
N ILE A 174 0.58 -11.25 -0.55
CA ILE A 174 1.88 -10.94 -1.16
C ILE A 174 2.13 -11.83 -2.39
N ASP A 175 2.87 -11.33 -3.37
CA ASP A 175 3.31 -12.10 -4.53
C ASP A 175 4.51 -13.01 -4.22
N GLY A 176 4.80 -13.94 -5.14
CA GLY A 176 5.90 -14.88 -5.01
C GLY A 176 7.28 -14.22 -4.92
N ASN A 177 7.49 -13.08 -5.61
CA ASN A 177 8.76 -12.36 -5.54
C ASN A 177 8.96 -11.71 -4.16
N THR A 178 7.94 -11.06 -3.62
CA THR A 178 7.94 -10.53 -2.25
C THR A 178 8.21 -11.65 -1.25
N ARG A 179 7.52 -12.80 -1.38
CA ARG A 179 7.73 -13.98 -0.54
C ARG A 179 9.17 -14.49 -0.60
N HIS A 180 9.73 -14.60 -1.82
CA HIS A 180 11.11 -15.08 -2.03
C HIS A 180 12.14 -14.17 -1.33
N ARG A 181 11.98 -12.85 -1.44
CA ARG A 181 12.89 -11.86 -0.85
C ARG A 181 12.80 -11.81 0.67
N LEU A 182 11.63 -12.02 1.24
CA LEU A 182 11.45 -12.10 2.68
C LEU A 182 12.00 -13.40 3.26
N GLY A 183 12.12 -14.46 2.46
CA GLY A 183 12.74 -15.72 2.86
C GLY A 183 12.13 -16.29 4.14
N ASN A 184 12.98 -16.60 5.10
CA ASN A 184 12.61 -17.21 6.38
C ASN A 184 12.21 -16.16 7.45
N LEU A 185 12.12 -14.87 7.10
CA LEU A 185 11.75 -13.82 8.04
C LEU A 185 10.24 -13.76 8.32
N ILE A 186 9.43 -14.47 7.54
CA ILE A 186 7.97 -14.44 7.63
C ILE A 186 7.37 -15.83 7.74
N LYS A 187 6.22 -15.89 8.39
CA LYS A 187 5.27 -16.99 8.26
C LYS A 187 4.19 -16.60 7.26
N CYS A 188 3.99 -17.43 6.26
CA CYS A 188 3.02 -17.20 5.21
C CYS A 188 2.42 -18.55 4.75
N ARG A 189 1.22 -18.49 4.16
CA ARG A 189 0.54 -19.65 3.59
C ARG A 189 0.26 -19.40 2.11
N LYS A 190 0.51 -20.40 1.28
CA LYS A 190 0.15 -20.32 -0.14
C LYS A 190 -1.37 -20.27 -0.27
N VAL A 191 -1.86 -19.31 -1.04
CA VAL A 191 -3.29 -19.14 -1.31
C VAL A 191 -3.60 -19.74 -2.67
N GLN A 192 -4.55 -20.70 -2.70
CA GLN A 192 -5.09 -21.21 -3.95
C GLN A 192 -6.13 -20.21 -4.46
N HIS A 193 -5.94 -19.72 -5.69
CA HIS A 193 -6.94 -18.90 -6.36
C HIS A 193 -7.45 -19.63 -7.61
N GLN A 194 -8.75 -19.60 -7.82
CA GLN A 194 -9.33 -20.02 -9.10
C GLN A 194 -9.04 -18.91 -10.10
N GLY A 195 -8.18 -19.22 -11.09
CA GLY A 195 -7.60 -18.24 -12.00
C GLY A 195 -8.64 -17.29 -12.61
N VAL A 196 -8.48 -16.01 -12.35
CA VAL A 196 -9.12 -14.95 -13.11
C VAL A 196 -8.39 -14.85 -14.46
N ARG A 197 -9.14 -14.73 -15.57
CA ARG A 197 -8.64 -14.65 -16.94
C ARG A 197 -7.46 -13.69 -17.06
N GLY A 198 -6.30 -14.18 -17.50
CA GLY A 198 -5.09 -13.43 -17.78
C GLY A 198 -3.83 -13.97 -17.10
N LYS A 199 -2.74 -13.23 -17.13
CA LYS A 199 -1.39 -13.58 -16.61
C LYS A 199 -1.31 -14.07 -15.14
N LEU A 200 -2.39 -14.00 -14.35
CA LEU A 200 -2.41 -14.42 -12.95
C LEU A 200 -2.37 -15.95 -12.73
N GLN A 201 -2.58 -16.77 -13.76
CA GLN A 201 -2.54 -18.22 -13.60
C GLN A 201 -1.14 -18.76 -13.25
N GLU A 202 -0.09 -17.97 -13.45
CA GLU A 202 1.31 -18.36 -13.20
C GLU A 202 1.91 -17.70 -11.95
N ILE A 203 1.16 -16.81 -11.26
CA ILE A 203 1.70 -16.05 -10.13
C ILE A 203 1.37 -16.76 -8.82
N GLU A 204 2.42 -17.11 -8.06
CA GLU A 204 2.25 -17.60 -6.71
C GLU A 204 1.84 -16.48 -5.77
N ILE A 205 0.83 -16.76 -4.95
CA ILE A 205 0.23 -15.80 -4.02
C ILE A 205 0.23 -16.39 -2.62
N PHE A 206 0.57 -15.57 -1.63
CA PHE A 206 0.68 -15.99 -0.25
C PHE A 206 -0.05 -15.02 0.68
N SER A 207 -0.68 -15.53 1.74
CA SER A 207 -1.10 -14.70 2.87
C SER A 207 0.11 -14.43 3.77
N LEU A 208 0.27 -13.20 4.21
CA LEU A 208 1.29 -12.82 5.19
C LEU A 208 0.70 -12.90 6.60
N ASP A 209 1.15 -13.86 7.39
CA ASP A 209 0.59 -14.13 8.70
C ASP A 209 1.35 -13.41 9.82
N GLU A 210 2.68 -13.50 9.86
CA GLU A 210 3.52 -12.86 10.90
C GLU A 210 4.99 -12.73 10.48
N LEU A 211 5.74 -11.89 11.19
CA LEU A 211 7.20 -11.87 11.15
C LEU A 211 7.74 -12.87 12.18
N LEU A 212 8.71 -13.67 11.77
CA LEU A 212 9.42 -14.56 12.67
C LEU A 212 10.50 -13.77 13.41
N LYS A 213 10.64 -14.03 14.71
CA LYS A 213 11.72 -13.45 15.50
C LYS A 213 13.04 -14.07 15.03
N THR A 214 13.95 -13.24 14.57
CA THR A 214 15.36 -13.62 14.34
C THR A 214 16.11 -13.71 15.65
#